data_a010b299b4fd5f4c634eb51664e69a29
#
_entry.id   a010b299b4fd5f4c634eb51664e69a29
#
_cell.length_a   1.000
_cell.length_b   1.000
_cell.length_c   1.000
_cell.angle_alpha   90.00
_cell.angle_beta   90.00
_cell.angle_gamma   90.00
#
_symmetry.space_group_name_H-M   'P 1'
#
loop_
_entity.id
_entity.type
_entity.pdbx_description
1 polymer ?
#
loop_
_entity_poly.entity_id
_entity_poly.type
_entity_poly.pdbx_seq_one_letter_code
_entity_poly.pdbx_strand_id
1 'polypeptide(L)'
;MYRLMQPSDRAAVVALWQKERGDTAEFINTAMDRFAGEQNVYVAEENGQIEAAALAVPVTLQGRPGNYLFGLCGQGSLILAGLVDTLCAQQKLRGAGFTVAAPTSPERAALLQDKGFQKAFALRCLPREVERNLW
;
A
#
# COMPACT_ATOMS: atom_id res chain seq x y z
N MET A 1 -11.42 9.91 7.96
CA MET A 1 -10.45 10.89 7.43
C MET A 1 -9.21 10.17 6.93
N TYR A 2 -8.71 10.57 5.77
CA TYR A 2 -7.49 10.01 5.18
C TYR A 2 -6.38 11.05 5.25
N ARG A 3 -5.24 10.67 5.76
CA ARG A 3 -4.12 11.60 5.98
C ARG A 3 -2.78 10.85 6.05
N LEU A 4 -1.70 11.60 6.07
CA LEU A 4 -0.39 11.04 6.35
C LEU A 4 -0.31 10.55 7.80
N MET A 5 0.46 9.49 8.02
CA MET A 5 0.72 8.95 9.35
C MET A 5 1.49 9.98 10.19
N GLN A 6 1.07 10.15 11.43
CA GLN A 6 1.80 10.90 12.45
C GLN A 6 2.57 9.92 13.34
N PRO A 7 3.64 10.38 14.03
CA PRO A 7 4.40 9.48 14.91
C PRO A 7 3.54 8.73 15.94
N SER A 8 2.49 9.37 16.44
CA SER A 8 1.57 8.77 17.40
C SER A 8 0.73 7.63 16.83
N ASP A 9 0.62 7.53 15.50
CA ASP A 9 -0.16 6.47 14.83
C ASP A 9 0.63 5.19 14.63
N ARG A 10 1.96 5.25 14.75
CA ARG A 10 2.84 4.16 14.35
C ARG A 10 2.49 2.82 15.00
N ALA A 11 2.26 2.82 16.30
CA ALA A 11 1.93 1.59 17.01
C ALA A 11 0.65 0.93 16.47
N ALA A 12 -0.36 1.74 16.16
CA ALA A 12 -1.62 1.24 15.60
C ALA A 12 -1.41 0.67 14.18
N VAL A 13 -0.59 1.33 13.36
CA VAL A 13 -0.27 0.84 12.01
C VAL A 13 0.45 -0.49 12.09
N VAL A 14 1.44 -0.61 12.96
CA VAL A 14 2.17 -1.87 13.16
C VAL A 14 1.22 -2.98 13.57
N ALA A 15 0.31 -2.71 14.51
CA ALA A 15 -0.65 -3.70 14.98
C ALA A 15 -1.60 -4.18 13.86
N LEU A 16 -2.13 -3.27 13.06
CA LEU A 16 -2.99 -3.61 11.92
C LEU A 16 -2.26 -4.49 10.91
N TRP A 17 -1.04 -4.09 10.57
CA TRP A 17 -0.24 -4.81 9.59
C TRP A 17 0.11 -6.23 10.08
N GLN A 18 0.54 -6.35 11.33
CA GLN A 18 0.85 -7.66 11.92
C GLN A 18 -0.36 -8.57 11.93
N LYS A 19 -1.52 -8.03 12.29
CA LYS A 19 -2.76 -8.79 12.35
C LYS A 19 -3.16 -9.36 10.99
N GLU A 20 -3.02 -8.57 9.95
CA GLU A 20 -3.45 -8.98 8.61
C GLU A 20 -2.39 -9.80 7.86
N ARG A 21 -1.11 -9.43 7.98
CA ARG A 21 -0.04 -9.96 7.13
C ARG A 21 0.97 -10.82 7.87
N GLY A 22 1.02 -10.75 9.20
CA GLY A 22 1.91 -11.56 10.01
C GLY A 22 3.37 -11.17 9.98
N ASP A 23 3.72 -10.02 9.41
CA ASP A 23 5.10 -9.55 9.38
C ASP A 23 5.58 -9.13 10.77
N THR A 24 6.90 -9.13 10.98
CA THR A 24 7.48 -8.68 12.25
C THR A 24 7.40 -7.16 12.37
N ALA A 25 7.38 -6.67 13.61
CA ALA A 25 7.42 -5.22 13.85
C ALA A 25 8.68 -4.60 13.25
N GLU A 26 9.81 -5.28 13.33
CA GLU A 26 11.07 -4.81 12.74
C GLU A 26 10.95 -4.60 11.24
N PHE A 27 10.39 -5.58 10.52
CA PHE A 27 10.19 -5.46 9.08
C PHE A 27 9.26 -4.29 8.76
N ILE A 28 8.14 -4.18 9.49
CA ILE A 28 7.15 -3.14 9.24
C ILE A 28 7.76 -1.75 9.45
N ASN A 29 8.51 -1.57 10.55
CA ASN A 29 9.17 -0.30 10.82
C ASN A 29 10.23 0.02 9.75
N THR A 30 10.97 -0.98 9.29
CA THR A 30 11.93 -0.80 8.21
C THR A 30 11.23 -0.38 6.92
N ALA A 31 10.11 -0.98 6.59
CA ALA A 31 9.33 -0.62 5.41
C ALA A 31 8.87 0.84 5.48
N MET A 32 8.35 1.27 6.63
CA MET A 32 7.90 2.64 6.81
C MET A 32 9.04 3.65 6.77
N ASP A 33 10.17 3.34 7.39
CA ASP A 33 11.27 4.30 7.54
C ASP A 33 12.19 4.35 6.31
N ARG A 34 12.46 3.20 5.69
CA ARG A 34 13.46 3.10 4.62
C ARG A 34 12.87 2.90 3.23
N PHE A 35 11.84 2.06 3.10
CA PHE A 35 11.28 1.79 1.78
C PHE A 35 10.35 2.90 1.33
N ALA A 36 9.44 3.32 2.20
CA ALA A 36 8.49 4.38 1.87
C ALA A 36 9.01 5.76 2.28
N GLY A 37 9.46 5.92 3.51
CA GLY A 37 9.76 7.20 4.12
C GLY A 37 8.53 7.78 4.83
N GLU A 38 8.78 8.64 5.82
CA GLU A 38 7.73 9.18 6.69
C GLU A 38 6.61 9.90 5.93
N GLN A 39 6.93 10.55 4.81
CA GLN A 39 5.96 11.32 4.03
C GLN A 39 5.14 10.46 3.08
N ASN A 40 5.29 9.15 3.13
CA ASN A 40 4.64 8.22 2.20
C ASN A 40 3.87 7.12 2.90
N VAL A 41 3.55 7.29 4.19
CA VAL A 41 2.68 6.38 4.93
C VAL A 41 1.34 7.07 5.13
N TYR A 42 0.28 6.43 4.66
CA TYR A 42 -1.08 6.97 4.70
C TYR A 42 -1.94 6.15 5.62
N VAL A 43 -2.84 6.80 6.34
CA VAL A 43 -3.75 6.15 7.28
C VAL A 43 -5.17 6.64 7.08
N ALA A 44 -6.12 5.78 7.45
CA ALA A 44 -7.53 6.14 7.57
C ALA A 44 -7.87 6.17 9.05
N GLU A 45 -8.34 7.32 9.52
CA GLU A 45 -8.73 7.53 10.91
C GLU A 45 -10.24 7.71 11.00
N GLU A 46 -10.86 6.96 11.90
CA GLU A 46 -12.29 7.08 12.21
C GLU A 46 -12.45 7.11 13.72
N ASN A 47 -13.12 8.16 14.24
CA ASN A 47 -13.39 8.30 15.67
C ASN A 47 -12.13 8.18 16.56
N GLY A 48 -11.02 8.73 16.09
CA GLY A 48 -9.75 8.67 16.82
C GLY A 48 -9.00 7.36 16.72
N GLN A 49 -9.47 6.41 15.90
CA GLN A 49 -8.83 5.12 15.73
C GLN A 49 -8.33 4.95 14.30
N ILE A 50 -7.18 4.29 14.16
CA ILE A 50 -6.62 3.97 12.86
C ILE A 50 -7.27 2.69 12.35
N GLU A 51 -8.02 2.79 11.27
CA GLU A 51 -8.77 1.68 10.68
C GLU A 51 -8.05 1.03 9.51
N ALA A 52 -7.14 1.75 8.85
CA ALA A 52 -6.41 1.24 7.71
C ALA A 52 -5.11 2.00 7.51
N ALA A 53 -4.17 1.37 6.81
CA ALA A 53 -2.89 1.99 6.47
C ALA A 53 -2.38 1.46 5.14
N ALA A 54 -1.54 2.24 4.49
CA ALA A 54 -0.87 1.86 3.25
C ALA A 54 0.38 2.70 3.04
N LEU A 55 1.37 2.14 2.35
CA LEU A 55 2.62 2.81 2.02
C LEU A 55 2.70 3.07 0.52
N ALA A 56 3.28 4.22 0.17
CA ALA A 56 3.67 4.52 -1.20
C ALA A 56 5.19 4.42 -1.27
N VAL A 57 5.69 3.30 -1.78
CA VAL A 57 7.14 3.08 -1.90
C VAL A 57 7.61 3.66 -3.24
N PRO A 58 8.55 4.64 -3.25
CA PRO A 58 9.03 5.20 -4.51
C PRO A 58 9.71 4.14 -5.37
N VAL A 59 9.33 4.09 -6.64
CA VAL A 59 9.93 3.17 -7.62
C VAL A 59 10.10 3.92 -8.94
N THR A 60 11.01 3.41 -9.77
CA THR A 60 11.25 3.96 -11.10
C THR A 60 11.14 2.83 -12.12
N LEU A 61 10.33 3.03 -13.16
CA LEU A 61 10.22 2.10 -14.27
C LEU A 61 10.56 2.84 -15.56
N GLN A 62 11.57 2.34 -16.27
CA GLN A 62 12.04 2.95 -17.53
C GLN A 62 12.31 4.44 -17.39
N GLY A 63 12.95 4.83 -16.28
CA GLY A 63 13.29 6.22 -16.01
C GLY A 63 12.14 7.09 -15.54
N ARG A 64 10.94 6.57 -15.41
CA ARG A 64 9.76 7.32 -14.97
C ARG A 64 9.51 7.07 -13.48
N PRO A 65 9.34 8.14 -12.69
CA PRO A 65 9.03 7.98 -11.27
C PRO A 65 7.57 7.54 -11.06
N GLY A 66 7.37 6.71 -10.07
CA GLY A 66 6.06 6.26 -9.66
C GLY A 66 6.13 5.72 -8.25
N ASN A 67 5.11 4.97 -7.84
CA ASN A 67 5.12 4.35 -6.53
C ASN A 67 4.57 2.93 -6.57
N TYR A 68 4.95 2.17 -5.55
CA TYR A 68 4.45 0.85 -5.29
C TYR A 68 3.57 0.94 -4.04
N LEU A 69 2.30 0.60 -4.21
CA LEU A 69 1.35 0.52 -3.10
C LEU A 69 1.67 -0.74 -2.30
N PHE A 70 2.16 -0.57 -1.08
CA PHE A 70 2.61 -1.66 -0.24
C PHE A 70 1.98 -1.59 1.14
N GLY A 71 1.84 -2.76 1.78
CA GLY A 71 1.36 -2.82 3.15
C GLY A 71 -0.08 -2.38 3.35
N LEU A 72 -0.91 -2.45 2.31
CA LEU A 72 -2.32 -2.11 2.44
C LEU A 72 -2.97 -3.06 3.43
N CYS A 73 -3.43 -2.52 4.55
CA CYS A 73 -4.04 -3.30 5.63
C CYS A 73 -5.18 -2.53 6.29
N GLY A 74 -6.08 -3.26 6.91
CA GLY A 74 -7.23 -2.69 7.59
C GLY A 74 -8.52 -3.39 7.23
N GLN A 75 -9.63 -2.84 7.68
CA GLN A 75 -10.97 -3.41 7.50
C GLN A 75 -11.90 -2.41 6.85
N GLY A 76 -12.91 -2.95 6.14
CA GLY A 76 -13.91 -2.14 5.48
C GLY A 76 -13.50 -1.75 4.07
N SER A 77 -14.15 -2.36 3.07
CA SER A 77 -13.81 -2.13 1.68
C SER A 77 -13.94 -0.66 1.25
N LEU A 78 -14.92 0.07 1.79
CA LEU A 78 -15.06 1.50 1.50
C LEU A 78 -13.92 2.32 2.06
N ILE A 79 -13.47 2.01 3.28
CA ILE A 79 -12.36 2.71 3.93
C ILE A 79 -11.07 2.45 3.15
N LEU A 80 -10.81 1.20 2.80
CA LEU A 80 -9.62 0.83 2.02
C LEU A 80 -9.64 1.46 0.64
N ALA A 81 -10.80 1.47 -0.02
CA ALA A 81 -10.94 2.11 -1.33
C ALA A 81 -10.62 3.61 -1.28
N GLY A 82 -11.14 4.30 -0.27
CA GLY A 82 -10.86 5.72 -0.07
C GLY A 82 -9.39 5.99 0.24
N LEU A 83 -8.75 5.09 0.98
CA LEU A 83 -7.33 5.19 1.29
C LEU A 83 -6.48 5.06 0.03
N VAL A 84 -6.79 4.09 -0.83
CA VAL A 84 -6.10 3.90 -2.11
C VAL A 84 -6.28 5.14 -2.99
N ASP A 85 -7.50 5.67 -3.10
CA ASP A 85 -7.76 6.87 -3.86
C ASP A 85 -6.92 8.05 -3.36
N THR A 86 -6.88 8.25 -2.05
CA THR A 86 -6.13 9.35 -1.43
C THR A 86 -4.64 9.21 -1.69
N LEU A 87 -4.09 8.01 -1.49
CA LEU A 87 -2.69 7.74 -1.73
C LEU A 87 -2.32 8.02 -3.19
N CYS A 88 -3.09 7.48 -4.12
CA CYS A 88 -2.82 7.67 -5.55
C CYS A 88 -2.92 9.14 -5.95
N ALA A 89 -3.93 9.86 -5.47
CA ALA A 89 -4.10 11.28 -5.78
C ALA A 89 -2.95 12.12 -5.23
N GLN A 90 -2.54 11.89 -3.99
CA GLN A 90 -1.45 12.62 -3.36
C GLN A 90 -0.12 12.34 -4.06
N GLN A 91 0.14 11.09 -4.41
CA GLN A 91 1.37 10.72 -5.11
C GLN A 91 1.43 11.32 -6.52
N LYS A 92 0.29 11.37 -7.20
CA LYS A 92 0.20 12.04 -8.51
C LYS A 92 0.54 13.52 -8.41
N LEU A 93 0.06 14.20 -7.38
CA LEU A 93 0.39 15.60 -7.13
C LEU A 93 1.87 15.81 -6.87
N ARG A 94 2.57 14.81 -6.35
CA ARG A 94 4.01 14.83 -6.10
C ARG A 94 4.84 14.39 -7.30
N GLY A 95 4.20 14.13 -8.44
CA GLY A 95 4.90 13.79 -9.66
C GLY A 95 4.98 12.31 -10.00
N ALA A 96 4.32 11.44 -9.24
CA ALA A 96 4.27 10.02 -9.59
C ALA A 96 3.44 9.81 -10.86
N GLY A 97 4.05 9.21 -11.87
CA GLY A 97 3.39 8.96 -13.15
C GLY A 97 2.57 7.67 -13.17
N PHE A 98 2.74 6.80 -12.17
CA PHE A 98 2.03 5.54 -12.07
C PHE A 98 2.02 5.02 -10.63
N THR A 99 1.09 4.11 -10.35
CA THR A 99 1.08 3.32 -9.12
C THR A 99 0.97 1.86 -9.50
N VAL A 100 1.84 1.02 -8.96
CA VAL A 100 1.77 -0.44 -9.12
C VAL A 100 1.48 -1.08 -7.77
N ALA A 101 0.91 -2.27 -7.80
CA ALA A 101 0.60 -3.01 -6.59
C ALA A 101 0.65 -4.51 -6.86
N ALA A 102 0.93 -5.28 -5.82
CA ALA A 102 0.84 -6.73 -5.86
C ALA A 102 -0.24 -7.15 -4.86
N PRO A 103 -1.46 -7.44 -5.32
CA PRO A 103 -2.53 -7.81 -4.41
C PRO A 103 -2.23 -9.12 -3.69
N THR A 104 -2.50 -9.16 -2.39
CA THR A 104 -2.18 -10.31 -1.53
C THR A 104 -3.34 -11.29 -1.39
N SER A 105 -4.51 -10.94 -1.92
CA SER A 105 -5.71 -11.77 -1.85
C SER A 105 -6.65 -11.43 -3.01
N PRO A 106 -7.60 -12.32 -3.34
CA PRO A 106 -8.62 -11.99 -4.33
C PRO A 106 -9.44 -10.76 -3.97
N GLU A 107 -9.68 -10.54 -2.68
CA GLU A 107 -10.42 -9.38 -2.20
C GLU A 107 -9.67 -8.08 -2.47
N ARG A 108 -8.37 -8.06 -2.22
CA ARG A 108 -7.53 -6.90 -2.51
C ARG A 108 -7.42 -6.68 -4.02
N ALA A 109 -7.32 -7.74 -4.80
CA ALA A 109 -7.31 -7.64 -6.26
C ALA A 109 -8.59 -7.01 -6.78
N ALA A 110 -9.75 -7.46 -6.29
CA ALA A 110 -11.04 -6.89 -6.68
C ALA A 110 -11.13 -5.41 -6.33
N LEU A 111 -10.66 -5.03 -5.14
CA LEU A 111 -10.66 -3.64 -4.70
C LEU A 111 -9.82 -2.77 -5.63
N LEU A 112 -8.63 -3.25 -6.00
CA LEU A 112 -7.74 -2.51 -6.90
C LEU A 112 -8.35 -2.38 -8.29
N GLN A 113 -9.00 -3.44 -8.81
CA GLN A 113 -9.68 -3.39 -10.09
C GLN A 113 -10.80 -2.35 -10.08
N ASP A 114 -11.58 -2.28 -9.00
CA ASP A 114 -12.63 -1.29 -8.84
C ASP A 114 -12.08 0.14 -8.82
N LYS A 115 -10.83 0.32 -8.42
CA LYS A 115 -10.15 1.62 -8.43
C LYS A 115 -9.45 1.90 -9.78
N GLY A 116 -9.61 1.07 -10.78
CA GLY A 116 -9.06 1.28 -12.09
C GLY A 116 -7.70 0.65 -12.34
N PHE A 117 -7.17 -0.10 -11.38
CA PHE A 117 -5.93 -0.84 -11.60
C PHE A 117 -6.17 -1.95 -12.62
N GLN A 118 -5.22 -2.13 -13.52
CA GLN A 118 -5.27 -3.16 -14.55
C GLN A 118 -4.09 -4.10 -14.36
N LYS A 119 -4.30 -5.38 -14.64
CA LYS A 119 -3.23 -6.36 -14.57
C LYS A 119 -2.16 -6.01 -15.61
N ALA A 120 -0.96 -5.64 -15.12
CA ALA A 120 0.11 -5.17 -15.98
C ALA A 120 0.94 -6.33 -16.55
N PHE A 121 1.36 -7.26 -15.68
CA PHE A 121 2.15 -8.42 -16.11
C PHE A 121 2.15 -9.48 -15.01
N ALA A 122 2.56 -10.70 -15.42
CA ALA A 122 2.73 -11.82 -14.50
C ALA A 122 4.21 -12.21 -14.53
N LEU A 123 4.77 -12.49 -13.34
CA LEU A 123 6.14 -12.96 -13.20
C LEU A 123 6.13 -14.47 -12.92
N ARG A 124 7.01 -15.20 -13.61
CA ARG A 124 7.22 -16.61 -13.36
C ARG A 124 8.65 -16.82 -12.89
N CYS A 125 8.81 -17.54 -11.78
CA CYS A 125 10.11 -17.82 -11.20
C CYS A 125 10.47 -19.30 -11.38
N LEU A 126 11.71 -19.56 -11.79
CA LEU A 126 12.27 -20.92 -11.88
C LEU A 126 12.99 -21.24 -10.57
N PRO A 127 13.12 -22.53 -10.20
CA PRO A 127 12.66 -23.76 -10.87
C PRO A 127 11.19 -24.07 -10.64
N ARG A 128 10.51 -23.33 -9.79
CA ARG A 128 9.08 -23.48 -9.57
C ARG A 128 8.36 -22.40 -10.35
N GLU A 129 7.35 -22.80 -11.09
CA GLU A 129 6.48 -21.83 -11.73
C GLU A 129 5.59 -21.18 -10.69
N VAL A 130 6.05 -20.06 -10.16
CA VAL A 130 5.26 -19.22 -9.27
C VAL A 130 4.82 -18.00 -10.07
N GLU A 131 3.55 -17.87 -10.26
CA GLU A 131 3.00 -16.74 -10.97
C GLU A 131 2.63 -15.64 -9.99
N ARG A 132 3.20 -14.45 -10.19
CA ARG A 132 2.86 -13.25 -9.44
C ARG A 132 2.28 -12.22 -10.38
N ASN A 133 1.18 -11.61 -9.94
CA ASN A 133 0.51 -10.56 -10.71
C ASN A 133 0.85 -9.21 -10.10
N LEU A 134 1.30 -8.28 -10.93
CA LEU A 134 1.49 -6.89 -10.56
C LEU A 134 0.39 -6.04 -11.20
N TRP A 135 -0.13 -5.14 -10.43
CA TRP A 135 -1.31 -4.34 -10.80
C TRP A 135 -1.02 -2.84 -10.76
#